data_4c2ef0ac8e8ef22cc3f2aec40aafc521
#
_entry.id   4c2ef0ac8e8ef22cc3f2aec40aafc521
#
_cell.length_a   1.000
_cell.length_b   1.000
_cell.length_c   1.000
_cell.angle_alpha   90.00
_cell.angle_beta   90.00
_cell.angle_gamma   90.00
#
_symmetry.space_group_name_H-M   'P 1'
#
loop_
_entity.id
_entity.type
_entity.pdbx_description
1 polymer ?
#
loop_
_entity_poly.entity_id
_entity_poly.type
_entity_poly.pdbx_seq_one_letter_code
_entity_poly.pdbx_strand_id
1 'polypeptide(L)'
;MGRAMPAQRLARLFVWTLVLILVCWMPSRTWAQTGTAASHAVQLEELQISRLEDGYYVNAGLQLEWPPTVEEALGKGVPLHFVVRVDILRERWYWSDKEVAHQERYMRLSYQPLTRRWRLLVSSQPIGNTGLGVSLGQSFDSASEAISALGRIHRWKVADTSQIEADGRHRVEFSFRLDLNQLPRPLQIGILGESDWNLGVSRSIKLAPEAK
;
A
#
# COMPACT_ATOMS: atom_id res chain seq x y z
N MET A 1 64.54 -0.96 -50.00
CA MET A 1 64.63 -1.69 -48.74
C MET A 1 63.32 -1.65 -48.05
N GLY A 2 62.41 -2.59 -48.34
CA GLY A 2 61.08 -2.72 -47.75
C GLY A 2 61.19 -3.66 -46.56
N ARG A 3 60.87 -3.12 -45.35
CA ARG A 3 60.70 -3.94 -44.12
C ARG A 3 59.26 -4.48 -44.08
N ALA A 4 59.11 -5.75 -44.38
CA ALA A 4 57.90 -6.52 -44.14
C ALA A 4 57.62 -6.56 -42.64
N MET A 5 56.48 -6.02 -42.19
CA MET A 5 56.01 -6.20 -40.81
C MET A 5 55.60 -7.67 -40.60
N PRO A 6 56.00 -8.30 -39.50
CA PRO A 6 55.67 -9.69 -39.24
C PRO A 6 54.16 -9.84 -38.99
N ALA A 7 53.54 -10.75 -39.73
CA ALA A 7 52.10 -11.06 -39.72
C ALA A 7 51.51 -11.33 -38.31
N GLN A 8 52.33 -11.70 -37.36
CA GLN A 8 51.93 -11.95 -35.96
C GLN A 8 51.49 -10.69 -35.18
N ARG A 9 51.96 -9.49 -35.59
CA ARG A 9 51.51 -8.22 -34.93
C ARG A 9 50.15 -7.77 -35.41
N LEU A 10 49.83 -8.01 -36.68
CA LEU A 10 48.51 -7.71 -37.23
C LEU A 10 47.41 -8.62 -36.65
N ALA A 11 47.73 -9.92 -36.46
CA ALA A 11 46.78 -10.86 -35.84
C ALA A 11 46.46 -10.51 -34.38
N ARG A 12 47.45 -10.03 -33.61
CA ARG A 12 47.21 -9.60 -32.21
C ARG A 12 46.38 -8.32 -32.12
N LEU A 13 46.56 -7.37 -33.01
CA LEU A 13 45.74 -6.15 -33.05
C LEU A 13 44.28 -6.47 -33.43
N PHE A 14 44.08 -7.43 -34.35
CA PHE A 14 42.72 -7.85 -34.73
C PHE A 14 41.98 -8.56 -33.61
N VAL A 15 42.65 -9.37 -32.82
CA VAL A 15 42.08 -10.05 -31.64
C VAL A 15 41.68 -9.01 -30.57
N TRP A 16 42.53 -8.03 -30.31
CA TRP A 16 42.26 -6.98 -29.33
C TRP A 16 41.09 -6.04 -29.73
N THR A 17 40.96 -5.71 -31.02
CA THR A 17 39.83 -4.95 -31.51
C THR A 17 38.53 -5.72 -31.44
N LEU A 18 38.55 -7.02 -31.70
CA LEU A 18 37.36 -7.89 -31.63
C LEU A 18 36.89 -8.07 -30.20
N VAL A 19 37.82 -8.21 -29.22
CA VAL A 19 37.49 -8.24 -27.79
C VAL A 19 36.87 -6.93 -27.29
N LEU A 20 37.39 -5.79 -27.78
CA LEU A 20 36.89 -4.46 -27.39
C LEU A 20 35.49 -4.21 -27.93
N ILE A 21 35.17 -4.70 -29.13
CA ILE A 21 33.82 -4.60 -29.72
C ILE A 21 32.83 -5.52 -28.97
N LEU A 22 33.27 -6.69 -28.51
CA LEU A 22 32.41 -7.64 -27.77
C LEU A 22 32.04 -7.12 -26.39
N VAL A 23 32.93 -6.35 -25.73
CA VAL A 23 32.67 -5.72 -24.42
C VAL A 23 31.67 -4.57 -24.53
N CYS A 24 31.63 -3.85 -25.66
CA CYS A 24 30.67 -2.77 -25.92
C CYS A 24 29.22 -3.26 -26.19
N TRP A 25 29.06 -4.56 -26.49
CA TRP A 25 27.73 -5.15 -26.78
C TRP A 25 27.11 -5.86 -25.57
N MET A 26 27.64 -5.69 -24.36
CA MET A 26 26.89 -6.10 -23.18
C MET A 26 25.69 -5.16 -23.01
N PRO A 27 24.46 -5.64 -23.23
CA PRO A 27 23.31 -4.84 -22.91
C PRO A 27 23.37 -4.54 -21.42
N SER A 28 23.53 -3.26 -21.08
CA SER A 28 23.36 -2.79 -19.72
C SER A 28 21.98 -3.27 -19.28
N ARG A 29 21.93 -4.35 -18.51
CA ARG A 29 20.71 -4.71 -17.79
C ARG A 29 20.48 -3.59 -16.79
N THR A 30 19.85 -2.55 -17.26
CA THR A 30 19.13 -1.62 -16.39
C THR A 30 18.12 -2.49 -15.66
N TRP A 31 18.44 -2.80 -14.42
CA TRP A 31 17.44 -3.25 -13.47
C TRP A 31 16.44 -2.10 -13.39
N ALA A 32 15.37 -2.22 -14.17
CA ALA A 32 14.19 -1.43 -13.93
C ALA A 32 13.78 -1.83 -12.52
N GLN A 33 14.14 -1.00 -11.54
CA GLN A 33 13.46 -0.99 -10.27
C GLN A 33 12.02 -0.67 -10.65
N THR A 34 11.18 -1.69 -10.70
CA THR A 34 9.76 -1.54 -10.51
C THR A 34 9.59 -1.05 -9.07
N GLY A 35 10.01 0.19 -8.83
CA GLY A 35 9.56 0.97 -7.73
C GLY A 35 8.05 1.04 -7.94
N THR A 36 7.30 0.29 -7.15
CA THR A 36 5.92 0.63 -6.88
C THR A 36 5.95 2.12 -6.63
N ALA A 37 5.35 2.90 -7.53
CA ALA A 37 5.20 4.33 -7.34
C ALA A 37 4.38 4.45 -6.05
N ALA A 38 5.08 4.54 -4.92
CA ALA A 38 4.47 4.91 -3.67
C ALA A 38 3.94 6.31 -3.93
N SER A 39 2.64 6.43 -4.09
CA SER A 39 2.02 7.73 -4.13
C SER A 39 2.43 8.39 -2.81
N HIS A 40 3.20 9.48 -2.88
CA HIS A 40 3.64 10.23 -1.71
C HIS A 40 2.45 10.75 -0.87
N ALA A 41 1.24 10.62 -1.41
CA ALA A 41 -0.02 11.07 -0.83
C ALA A 41 -0.46 10.28 0.44
N VAL A 42 0.06 9.06 0.66
CA VAL A 42 -0.24 8.26 1.87
C VAL A 42 1.05 7.67 2.39
N GLN A 43 1.41 8.03 3.62
CA GLN A 43 2.59 7.49 4.31
C GLN A 43 2.17 6.79 5.58
N LEU A 44 2.73 5.61 5.82
CA LEU A 44 2.54 4.87 7.06
C LEU A 44 3.64 5.28 8.05
N GLU A 45 3.29 6.08 9.04
CA GLU A 45 4.23 6.55 10.07
C GLU A 45 4.49 5.47 11.12
N GLU A 46 3.42 4.81 11.54
CA GLU A 46 3.48 3.82 12.61
C GLU A 46 2.65 2.59 12.24
N LEU A 47 3.18 1.41 12.52
CA LEU A 47 2.45 0.15 12.48
C LEU A 47 2.94 -0.73 13.62
N GLN A 48 2.07 -0.94 14.59
CA GLN A 48 2.34 -1.79 15.74
C GLN A 48 1.29 -2.88 15.88
N ILE A 49 1.74 -4.06 16.27
CA ILE A 49 0.88 -5.17 16.63
C ILE A 49 1.14 -5.52 18.08
N SER A 50 0.08 -5.48 18.87
CA SER A 50 0.11 -5.84 20.28
C SER A 50 -0.76 -7.07 20.52
N ARG A 51 -0.25 -7.99 21.32
CA ARG A 51 -1.03 -9.10 21.85
C ARG A 51 -1.62 -8.68 23.18
N LEU A 52 -2.91 -8.88 23.36
CA LEU A 52 -3.62 -8.79 24.63
C LEU A 52 -4.16 -10.19 24.97
N GLU A 53 -4.79 -10.31 26.15
CA GLU A 53 -5.31 -11.60 26.64
C GLU A 53 -6.27 -12.29 25.67
N ASP A 54 -7.10 -11.51 24.97
CA ASP A 54 -8.18 -11.98 24.11
C ASP A 54 -7.84 -11.99 22.62
N GLY A 55 -6.66 -11.48 22.21
CA GLY A 55 -6.31 -11.46 20.78
C GLY A 55 -5.19 -10.50 20.40
N TYR A 56 -5.04 -10.35 19.08
CA TYR A 56 -4.05 -9.49 18.46
C TYR A 56 -4.71 -8.20 17.95
N TYR A 57 -4.08 -7.08 18.25
CA TYR A 57 -4.58 -5.73 17.96
C TYR A 57 -3.59 -4.96 17.13
N VAL A 58 -4.10 -4.26 16.12
CA VAL A 58 -3.31 -3.36 15.27
C VAL A 58 -3.53 -1.91 15.70
N ASN A 59 -2.43 -1.18 15.80
CA ASN A 59 -2.38 0.26 15.85
C ASN A 59 -1.62 0.74 14.63
N ALA A 60 -2.17 1.70 13.88
CA ALA A 60 -1.52 2.28 12.72
C ALA A 60 -1.78 3.79 12.67
N GLY A 61 -0.73 4.55 12.36
CA GLY A 61 -0.76 5.98 12.07
C GLY A 61 -0.44 6.22 10.61
N LEU A 62 -1.32 6.92 9.90
CA LEU A 62 -1.18 7.27 8.49
C LEU A 62 -1.15 8.79 8.36
N GLN A 63 -0.15 9.31 7.68
CA GLN A 63 -0.15 10.67 7.17
C GLN A 63 -0.73 10.69 5.76
N LEU A 64 -1.72 11.54 5.56
CA LEU A 64 -2.47 11.64 4.32
C LEU A 64 -2.32 13.04 3.76
N GLU A 65 -1.74 13.13 2.56
CA GLU A 65 -1.62 14.37 1.80
C GLU A 65 -2.46 14.21 0.53
N TRP A 66 -3.51 15.01 0.41
CA TRP A 66 -4.42 14.91 -0.72
C TRP A 66 -3.87 15.63 -1.96
N PRO A 67 -3.85 14.97 -3.14
CA PRO A 67 -3.70 15.69 -4.40
C PRO A 67 -4.83 16.69 -4.60
N PRO A 68 -4.59 17.82 -5.28
CA PRO A 68 -5.60 18.86 -5.52
C PRO A 68 -6.89 18.34 -6.17
N THR A 69 -6.77 17.34 -7.07
CA THR A 69 -7.90 16.68 -7.73
C THR A 69 -8.81 15.95 -6.74
N VAL A 70 -8.24 15.33 -5.72
CA VAL A 70 -8.96 14.61 -4.66
C VAL A 70 -9.63 15.61 -3.71
N GLU A 71 -8.94 16.68 -3.34
CA GLU A 71 -9.50 17.77 -2.52
C GLU A 71 -10.68 18.43 -3.21
N GLU A 72 -10.57 18.71 -4.51
CA GLU A 72 -11.64 19.30 -5.30
C GLU A 72 -12.88 18.38 -5.33
N ALA A 73 -12.68 17.08 -5.54
CA ALA A 73 -13.78 16.11 -5.54
C ALA A 73 -14.47 16.05 -4.17
N LEU A 74 -13.72 16.00 -3.07
CA LEU A 74 -14.26 16.06 -1.71
C LEU A 74 -15.04 17.35 -1.47
N GLY A 75 -14.49 18.50 -1.89
CA GLY A 75 -15.14 19.81 -1.76
C GLY A 75 -16.48 19.90 -2.50
N LYS A 76 -16.62 19.18 -3.61
CA LYS A 76 -17.87 19.00 -4.36
C LYS A 76 -18.84 17.99 -3.71
N GLY A 77 -18.46 17.39 -2.57
CA GLY A 77 -19.27 16.42 -1.84
C GLY A 77 -19.19 15.00 -2.35
N VAL A 78 -18.19 14.68 -3.21
CA VAL A 78 -17.93 13.29 -3.64
C VAL A 78 -17.40 12.49 -2.45
N PRO A 79 -18.05 11.40 -2.03
CA PRO A 79 -17.54 10.58 -0.94
C PRO A 79 -16.36 9.72 -1.41
N LEU A 80 -15.33 9.64 -0.58
CA LEU A 80 -14.20 8.74 -0.78
C LEU A 80 -14.33 7.53 0.14
N HIS A 81 -14.14 6.35 -0.44
CA HIS A 81 -14.23 5.09 0.27
C HIS A 81 -12.83 4.48 0.38
N PHE A 82 -12.42 4.17 1.59
CA PHE A 82 -11.12 3.55 1.87
C PHE A 82 -11.34 2.16 2.46
N VAL A 83 -10.43 1.25 2.12
CA VAL A 83 -10.41 -0.09 2.68
C VAL A 83 -9.07 -0.28 3.39
N VAL A 84 -9.13 -0.62 4.65
CA VAL A 84 -8.00 -1.10 5.43
C VAL A 84 -8.10 -2.60 5.53
N ARG A 85 -7.03 -3.30 5.16
CA ARG A 85 -6.95 -4.76 5.24
C ARG A 85 -5.76 -5.16 6.09
N VAL A 86 -5.95 -6.16 6.91
CA VAL A 86 -4.90 -6.82 7.68
C VAL A 86 -5.03 -8.31 7.48
N ASP A 87 -3.97 -8.92 6.95
CA ASP A 87 -3.84 -10.35 6.78
C ASP A 87 -2.71 -10.86 7.68
N ILE A 88 -2.97 -11.91 8.46
CA ILE A 88 -1.94 -12.60 9.22
C ILE A 88 -1.66 -13.92 8.54
N LEU A 89 -0.42 -14.04 8.07
CA LEU A 89 0.05 -15.18 7.29
C LEU A 89 1.03 -16.00 8.13
N ARG A 90 0.86 -17.31 8.14
CA ARG A 90 1.83 -18.24 8.68
C ARG A 90 2.83 -18.62 7.59
N GLU A 91 4.10 -18.32 7.80
CA GLU A 91 5.17 -18.67 6.87
C GLU A 91 5.38 -20.19 6.83
N ARG A 92 5.47 -20.76 5.61
CA ARG A 92 5.75 -22.17 5.36
C ARG A 92 6.98 -22.29 4.45
N TRP A 93 7.87 -23.22 4.78
CA TRP A 93 9.12 -23.39 4.04
C TRP A 93 8.98 -24.11 2.69
N TYR A 94 7.86 -24.85 2.49
CA TYR A 94 7.69 -25.74 1.34
C TYR A 94 6.39 -25.50 0.54
N TRP A 95 5.61 -24.49 0.92
CA TRP A 95 4.33 -24.16 0.28
C TRP A 95 4.06 -22.66 0.40
N SER A 96 3.02 -22.18 -0.29
CA SER A 96 2.55 -20.81 -0.08
C SER A 96 2.16 -20.58 1.38
N ASP A 97 2.37 -19.35 1.87
CA ASP A 97 1.98 -18.95 3.22
C ASP A 97 0.49 -19.23 3.44
N LYS A 98 0.14 -19.62 4.66
CA LYS A 98 -1.25 -19.86 5.03
C LYS A 98 -1.84 -18.62 5.69
N GLU A 99 -2.91 -18.08 5.14
CA GLU A 99 -3.72 -17.08 5.83
C GLU A 99 -4.36 -17.70 7.07
N VAL A 100 -4.09 -17.11 8.24
CA VAL A 100 -4.62 -17.57 9.54
C VAL A 100 -5.66 -16.61 10.10
N ALA A 101 -5.57 -15.35 9.73
CA ALA A 101 -6.58 -14.35 10.05
C ALA A 101 -6.66 -13.29 8.94
N HIS A 102 -7.86 -12.82 8.68
CA HIS A 102 -8.18 -11.78 7.70
C HIS A 102 -9.19 -10.83 8.29
N GLN A 103 -8.91 -9.53 8.24
CA GLN A 103 -9.84 -8.50 8.67
C GLN A 103 -9.84 -7.32 7.72
N GLU A 104 -11.04 -6.80 7.43
CA GLU A 104 -11.22 -5.58 6.66
C GLU A 104 -12.01 -4.54 7.47
N ARG A 105 -11.65 -3.28 7.24
CA ARG A 105 -12.37 -2.13 7.78
C ARG A 105 -12.62 -1.16 6.65
N TYR A 106 -13.87 -0.78 6.49
CA TYR A 106 -14.33 0.13 5.47
C TYR A 106 -14.56 1.50 6.08
N MET A 107 -14.05 2.53 5.43
CA MET A 107 -14.14 3.91 5.91
C MET A 107 -14.64 4.79 4.77
N ARG A 108 -15.61 5.67 5.06
CA ARG A 108 -16.12 6.62 4.07
C ARG A 108 -15.98 8.05 4.62
N LEU A 109 -15.16 8.82 3.94
CA LEU A 109 -14.98 10.24 4.19
C LEU A 109 -15.83 11.04 3.22
N SER A 110 -16.62 11.99 3.71
CA SER A 110 -17.43 12.87 2.90
C SER A 110 -17.51 14.27 3.49
N TYR A 111 -17.53 15.27 2.62
CA TYR A 111 -17.86 16.64 2.98
C TYR A 111 -19.31 16.92 2.64
N GLN A 112 -20.03 17.60 3.54
CA GLN A 112 -21.42 18.01 3.36
C GLN A 112 -21.47 19.52 3.12
N PRO A 113 -21.59 20.01 1.88
CA PRO A 113 -21.51 21.44 1.58
C PRO A 113 -22.58 22.28 2.27
N LEU A 114 -23.79 21.74 2.44
CA LEU A 114 -24.93 22.44 3.05
C LEU A 114 -24.70 22.76 4.54
N THR A 115 -24.09 21.81 5.27
CA THR A 115 -23.81 21.95 6.71
C THR A 115 -22.37 22.36 6.97
N ARG A 116 -21.53 22.38 5.95
CA ARG A 116 -20.08 22.64 6.01
C ARG A 116 -19.35 21.71 6.99
N ARG A 117 -19.83 20.47 7.12
CA ARG A 117 -19.25 19.46 8.03
C ARG A 117 -18.65 18.30 7.28
N TRP A 118 -17.59 17.80 7.85
CA TRP A 118 -16.95 16.56 7.43
C TRP A 118 -17.54 15.38 8.18
N ARG A 119 -17.73 14.28 7.49
CA ARG A 119 -18.28 13.06 8.07
C ARG A 119 -17.41 11.87 7.73
N LEU A 120 -16.95 11.14 8.76
CA LEU A 120 -16.25 9.88 8.65
C LEU A 120 -17.17 8.78 9.16
N LEU A 121 -17.43 7.78 8.32
CA LEU A 121 -18.12 6.55 8.69
C LEU A 121 -17.12 5.42 8.71
N VAL A 122 -17.17 4.57 9.72
CA VAL A 122 -16.32 3.37 9.86
C VAL A 122 -17.22 2.17 10.06
N SER A 123 -16.95 1.09 9.31
CA SER A 123 -17.73 -0.15 9.33
C SER A 123 -16.80 -1.37 9.14
N SER A 124 -17.21 -2.52 9.66
CA SER A 124 -16.60 -3.82 9.37
C SER A 124 -17.14 -4.47 8.10
N GLN A 125 -18.12 -3.85 7.44
CA GLN A 125 -18.70 -4.32 6.19
C GLN A 125 -18.68 -3.21 5.15
N PRO A 126 -18.70 -3.53 3.84
CA PRO A 126 -18.76 -2.54 2.79
C PRO A 126 -19.88 -1.53 3.01
N ILE A 127 -19.55 -0.24 2.95
CA ILE A 127 -20.50 0.85 3.16
C ILE A 127 -21.23 1.10 1.85
N GLY A 128 -22.40 0.48 1.68
CA GLY A 128 -23.28 0.70 0.54
C GLY A 128 -24.19 1.93 0.72
N ASN A 129 -24.90 2.28 -0.36
CA ASN A 129 -25.88 3.38 -0.34
C ASN A 129 -27.20 2.99 0.36
N THR A 130 -27.38 1.72 0.71
CA THR A 130 -28.64 1.18 1.27
C THR A 130 -28.80 1.38 2.77
N GLY A 131 -27.79 1.88 3.46
CA GLY A 131 -27.87 2.19 4.90
C GLY A 131 -28.06 0.99 5.86
N LEU A 132 -27.99 -0.24 5.36
CA LEU A 132 -28.26 -1.47 6.10
C LEU A 132 -27.04 -2.04 6.86
N GLY A 133 -26.07 -1.22 7.22
CA GLY A 133 -24.88 -1.67 7.97
C GLY A 133 -24.71 -0.92 9.28
N VAL A 134 -24.17 -1.59 10.31
CA VAL A 134 -23.74 -0.90 11.53
C VAL A 134 -22.47 -0.11 11.18
N SER A 135 -22.60 1.22 11.15
CA SER A 135 -21.48 2.12 10.92
C SER A 135 -21.37 3.12 12.07
N LEU A 136 -20.15 3.34 12.55
CA LEU A 136 -19.84 4.41 13.49
C LEU A 136 -19.59 5.69 12.71
N GLY A 137 -20.42 6.71 12.94
CA GLY A 137 -20.31 8.01 12.28
C GLY A 137 -19.72 9.06 13.21
N GLN A 138 -18.69 9.76 12.73
CA GLN A 138 -18.10 10.92 13.40
C GLN A 138 -18.24 12.14 12.49
N SER A 139 -18.48 13.31 13.08
CA SER A 139 -18.57 14.58 12.34
C SER A 139 -17.53 15.55 12.87
N PHE A 140 -16.89 16.26 11.94
CA PHE A 140 -15.81 17.20 12.23
C PHE A 140 -16.11 18.55 11.58
N ASP A 141 -15.58 19.62 12.17
CA ASP A 141 -15.76 20.97 11.64
C ASP A 141 -14.65 21.34 10.65
N SER A 142 -13.49 20.65 10.69
CA SER A 142 -12.37 20.89 9.79
C SER A 142 -11.96 19.64 8.99
N ALA A 143 -11.40 19.89 7.79
CA ALA A 143 -10.80 18.84 6.95
C ALA A 143 -9.65 18.13 7.66
N SER A 144 -8.78 18.89 8.32
CA SER A 144 -7.59 18.37 9.02
C SER A 144 -7.94 17.39 10.13
N GLU A 145 -8.98 17.69 10.91
CA GLU A 145 -9.46 16.76 11.95
C GLU A 145 -10.02 15.48 11.36
N ALA A 146 -10.83 15.58 10.30
CA ALA A 146 -11.42 14.43 9.62
C ALA A 146 -10.34 13.54 8.96
N ILE A 147 -9.33 14.14 8.33
CA ILE A 147 -8.19 13.46 7.74
C ILE A 147 -7.34 12.76 8.82
N SER A 148 -7.06 13.46 9.91
CA SER A 148 -6.34 12.89 11.05
C SER A 148 -7.09 11.72 11.68
N ALA A 149 -8.42 11.80 11.76
CA ALA A 149 -9.26 10.72 12.25
C ALA A 149 -9.27 9.52 11.30
N LEU A 150 -9.29 9.76 9.98
CA LEU A 150 -9.19 8.72 8.95
C LEU A 150 -7.84 7.98 9.03
N GLY A 151 -6.74 8.70 9.25
CA GLY A 151 -5.40 8.14 9.34
C GLY A 151 -5.11 7.40 10.66
N ARG A 152 -5.99 7.49 11.65
CA ARG A 152 -5.74 6.90 12.96
C ARG A 152 -6.52 5.60 13.15
N ILE A 153 -5.79 4.49 13.20
CA ILE A 153 -6.33 3.17 13.51
C ILE A 153 -5.80 2.77 14.88
N HIS A 154 -6.72 2.66 15.85
CA HIS A 154 -6.34 2.36 17.23
C HIS A 154 -7.10 1.13 17.74
N ARG A 155 -6.36 0.23 18.43
CA ARG A 155 -6.88 -0.98 19.08
C ARG A 155 -7.86 -1.78 18.22
N TRP A 156 -7.49 -1.99 16.96
CA TRP A 156 -8.31 -2.81 16.07
C TRP A 156 -7.97 -4.28 16.24
N LYS A 157 -8.90 -5.06 16.78
CA LYS A 157 -8.75 -6.51 16.92
C LYS A 157 -8.76 -7.17 15.54
N VAL A 158 -7.70 -7.91 15.24
CA VAL A 158 -7.50 -8.53 13.92
C VAL A 158 -7.46 -10.05 13.97
N ALA A 159 -7.19 -10.64 15.14
CA ALA A 159 -7.24 -12.09 15.34
C ALA A 159 -7.51 -12.43 16.80
N ASP A 160 -8.10 -13.61 17.03
CA ASP A 160 -8.15 -14.21 18.36
C ASP A 160 -6.84 -14.91 18.69
N THR A 161 -6.51 -15.00 19.98
CA THR A 161 -5.28 -15.67 20.45
C THR A 161 -5.21 -17.13 19.97
N SER A 162 -6.35 -17.81 19.86
CA SER A 162 -6.44 -19.21 19.42
C SER A 162 -6.15 -19.43 17.93
N GLN A 163 -6.18 -18.37 17.10
CA GLN A 163 -5.93 -18.48 15.67
C GLN A 163 -4.43 -18.47 15.32
N ILE A 164 -3.60 -17.98 16.25
CA ILE A 164 -2.17 -17.79 16.01
C ILE A 164 -1.39 -18.75 16.90
N GLU A 165 -0.70 -19.70 16.27
CA GLU A 165 0.13 -20.68 16.97
C GLU A 165 1.41 -20.01 17.50
N ALA A 166 1.72 -20.21 18.78
CA ALA A 166 2.87 -19.60 19.46
C ALA A 166 4.23 -19.97 18.82
N ASP A 167 4.36 -21.18 18.29
CA ASP A 167 5.61 -21.69 17.70
C ASP A 167 5.74 -21.36 16.20
N GLY A 168 4.75 -20.71 15.59
CA GLY A 168 4.73 -20.37 14.19
C GLY A 168 5.43 -19.05 13.88
N ARG A 169 6.15 -19.00 12.74
CA ARG A 169 6.58 -17.73 12.18
C ARG A 169 5.40 -17.09 11.45
N HIS A 170 5.00 -15.91 11.89
CA HIS A 170 3.89 -15.20 11.31
C HIS A 170 4.35 -13.85 10.73
N ARG A 171 3.72 -13.46 9.64
CA ARG A 171 3.89 -12.17 8.98
C ARG A 171 2.54 -11.48 8.94
N VAL A 172 2.52 -10.20 9.21
CA VAL A 172 1.33 -9.38 9.11
C VAL A 172 1.47 -8.45 7.92
N GLU A 173 0.49 -8.50 7.04
CA GLU A 173 0.37 -7.61 5.89
C GLU A 173 -0.73 -6.60 6.17
N PHE A 174 -0.34 -5.35 6.21
CA PHE A 174 -1.24 -4.21 6.36
C PHE A 174 -1.36 -3.49 5.03
N SER A 175 -2.57 -3.14 4.63
CA SER A 175 -2.81 -2.27 3.49
C SER A 175 -3.92 -1.27 3.78
N PHE A 176 -3.72 -0.03 3.34
CA PHE A 176 -4.70 1.03 3.29
C PHE A 176 -4.80 1.51 1.85
N ARG A 177 -6.02 1.60 1.31
CA ARG A 177 -6.21 2.02 -0.09
C ARG A 177 -7.55 2.70 -0.31
N LEU A 178 -7.58 3.64 -1.26
CA LEU A 178 -8.81 4.18 -1.81
C LEU A 178 -9.49 3.12 -2.69
N ASP A 179 -10.79 2.90 -2.50
CA ASP A 179 -11.59 2.03 -3.36
C ASP A 179 -12.16 2.82 -4.55
N LEU A 180 -11.46 2.75 -5.67
CA LEU A 180 -11.84 3.44 -6.90
C LEU A 180 -13.17 2.96 -7.48
N ASN A 181 -13.58 1.72 -7.16
CA ASN A 181 -14.84 1.16 -7.66
C ASN A 181 -16.07 1.83 -7.04
N GLN A 182 -15.89 2.48 -5.88
CA GLN A 182 -16.95 3.21 -5.18
C GLN A 182 -17.08 4.68 -5.63
N LEU A 183 -16.18 5.15 -6.48
CA LEU A 183 -16.29 6.50 -7.04
C LEU A 183 -17.46 6.60 -8.04
N PRO A 184 -18.07 7.78 -8.20
CA PRO A 184 -19.04 8.03 -9.26
C PRO A 184 -18.47 7.71 -10.66
N ARG A 185 -19.26 7.08 -11.51
CA ARG A 185 -18.84 6.62 -12.85
C ARG A 185 -18.08 7.66 -13.70
N PRO A 186 -18.46 8.95 -13.73
CA PRO A 186 -17.71 9.95 -14.48
C PRO A 186 -16.25 10.08 -14.03
N LEU A 187 -16.00 9.96 -12.72
CA LEU A 187 -14.64 9.98 -12.17
C LEU A 187 -13.90 8.69 -12.47
N GLN A 188 -14.55 7.52 -12.40
CA GLN A 188 -13.91 6.23 -12.74
C GLN A 188 -13.33 6.21 -14.16
N ILE A 189 -13.99 6.87 -15.12
CA ILE A 189 -13.52 6.93 -16.51
C ILE A 189 -12.36 7.92 -16.64
N GLY A 190 -12.43 9.08 -15.95
CA GLY A 190 -11.42 10.14 -16.03
C GLY A 190 -10.09 9.78 -15.36
N ILE A 191 -10.10 8.89 -14.38
CA ILE A 191 -8.90 8.53 -13.57
C ILE A 191 -8.09 7.37 -14.14
N LEU A 192 -8.51 6.75 -15.26
CA LEU A 192 -7.76 5.67 -15.88
C LEU A 192 -6.38 6.18 -16.35
N GLY A 193 -5.35 5.91 -15.54
CA GLY A 193 -3.97 6.34 -15.80
C GLY A 193 -3.49 7.56 -15.00
N GLU A 194 -4.33 8.18 -14.20
CA GLU A 194 -3.92 9.27 -13.31
C GLU A 194 -3.40 8.73 -11.97
N SER A 195 -2.15 9.10 -11.63
CA SER A 195 -1.49 8.70 -10.39
C SER A 195 -2.12 9.29 -9.13
N ASP A 196 -2.79 10.45 -9.26
CA ASP A 196 -3.36 11.21 -8.16
C ASP A 196 -4.43 10.46 -7.36
N TRP A 197 -5.12 9.51 -8.01
CA TRP A 197 -6.14 8.69 -7.38
C TRP A 197 -5.61 7.38 -6.78
N ASN A 198 -4.34 7.08 -6.97
CA ASN A 198 -3.70 5.91 -6.38
C ASN A 198 -3.29 6.18 -4.92
N LEU A 199 -4.28 6.44 -4.07
CA LEU A 199 -4.08 6.68 -2.64
C LEU A 199 -4.02 5.37 -1.90
N GLY A 200 -2.81 4.92 -1.59
CA GLY A 200 -2.64 3.69 -0.85
C GLY A 200 -1.23 3.47 -0.34
N VAL A 201 -1.12 2.67 0.70
CA VAL A 201 0.15 2.19 1.26
C VAL A 201 -0.03 0.75 1.73
N SER A 202 1.03 -0.04 1.59
CA SER A 202 1.09 -1.39 2.13
C SER A 202 2.40 -1.60 2.87
N ARG A 203 2.35 -2.40 3.93
CA ARG A 203 3.52 -2.75 4.74
C ARG A 203 3.39 -4.18 5.24
N SER A 204 4.49 -4.90 5.16
CA SER A 204 4.60 -6.23 5.77
C SER A 204 5.57 -6.17 6.94
N ILE A 205 5.18 -6.71 8.09
CA ILE A 205 6.01 -6.82 9.28
C ILE A 205 5.95 -8.25 9.83
N LYS A 206 7.05 -8.72 10.43
CA LYS A 206 7.06 -10.00 11.11
C LYS A 206 6.42 -9.84 12.49
N LEU A 207 5.55 -10.78 12.83
CA LEU A 207 5.05 -10.87 14.20
C LEU A 207 6.18 -11.41 15.09
N ALA A 208 6.53 -10.67 16.13
CA ALA A 208 7.57 -11.11 17.04
C ALA A 208 7.12 -12.43 17.71
N PRO A 209 7.98 -13.47 17.74
CA PRO A 209 7.70 -14.66 18.53
C PRO A 209 7.62 -14.26 20.00
N GLU A 210 6.77 -14.94 20.76
CA GLU A 210 6.70 -14.70 22.19
C GLU A 210 8.06 -14.97 22.84
N ALA A 211 8.57 -13.98 23.57
CA ALA A 211 9.62 -14.23 24.54
C ALA A 211 9.02 -15.15 25.64
N LYS A 212 9.55 -16.36 25.71
CA LYS A 212 9.15 -17.39 26.67
C LYS A 212 9.66 -17.03 28.06
#